data_74ef3e51bd58723dc5162fbf6dfa014c
#
_entry.id   74ef3e51bd58723dc5162fbf6dfa014c
#
_cell.length_a   1.000
_cell.length_b   1.000
_cell.length_c   1.000
_cell.angle_alpha   90.00
_cell.angle_beta   90.00
_cell.angle_gamma   90.00
#
_symmetry.space_group_name_H-M   'P 1'
#
loop_
_entity.id
_entity.type
_entity.pdbx_description
1 polymer ?
#
loop_
_entity_poly.entity_id
_entity_poly.type
_entity_poly.pdbx_seq_one_letter_code
_entity_poly.pdbx_strand_id
1 'polypeptide(L)'
;DQPRSRGLGDVYKRQEYECEARDTKLGPEEITRDIPNVSEDTLKDLDEQGIIRIGAEVHAGDILVGKVTPKGETELTAEERLLRAIFGEKAREVRDTSLRVPHGEQGIIIDVKKFTRENGDELSPGVNEVVRCVIAQKRKISVGDKMAGRHGNKGVVSRVLPQEDMPFLEDGTPLQIVLNPLGVPSRMNIGQVLEMHLGYAYRCLSLKTREQLENTIIDDNFRQNIIDAKSKAREGRFIKLATPVFDGAQDEDIKLAFKEAGLRPDFKSVVYDGRTGEKFDNPVTVGVMYYLKLHHLVDDKIHARSTGPYSLVTQQPLGLSLIH
;
A
#
# COMPACT_ATOMS: atom_id res chain seq x y z
N ASP A 1 -14.36 -8.40 -2.26
CA ASP A 1 -14.03 -7.58 -3.44
C ASP A 1 -12.79 -6.75 -3.12
N GLN A 2 -11.64 -7.19 -3.59
CA GLN A 2 -10.45 -6.34 -3.50
C GLN A 2 -10.65 -5.13 -4.41
N PRO A 3 -10.55 -3.90 -3.91
CA PRO A 3 -10.63 -2.73 -4.76
C PRO A 3 -9.51 -2.79 -5.78
N ARG A 4 -9.88 -2.71 -7.05
CA ARG A 4 -8.93 -2.75 -8.17
C ARG A 4 -8.04 -1.52 -8.10
N SER A 5 -6.75 -1.71 -7.83
CA SER A 5 -5.79 -0.62 -8.00
C SER A 5 -5.79 -0.19 -9.47
N ARG A 6 -6.18 1.05 -9.73
CA ARG A 6 -6.15 1.65 -11.07
C ARG A 6 -4.81 2.35 -11.34
N GLY A 7 -3.73 1.88 -10.77
CA GLY A 7 -2.42 2.49 -10.94
C GLY A 7 -1.30 1.53 -10.64
N LEU A 8 -0.15 1.74 -11.28
CA LEU A 8 1.06 0.98 -11.00
C LEU A 8 1.53 1.30 -9.59
N GLY A 9 1.64 0.27 -8.73
CA GLY A 9 2.23 0.40 -7.41
C GLY A 9 1.36 1.01 -6.31
N ASP A 10 0.05 1.17 -6.51
CA ASP A 10 -0.86 1.55 -5.42
C ASP A 10 -1.11 0.36 -4.50
N VAL A 11 -0.89 0.55 -3.21
CA VAL A 11 -1.18 -0.44 -2.16
C VAL A 11 -2.14 0.17 -1.15
N TYR A 12 -3.22 -0.55 -0.85
CA TYR A 12 -4.09 -0.21 0.27
C TYR A 12 -3.50 -0.82 1.54
N LYS A 13 -3.12 0.04 2.47
CA LYS A 13 -2.67 -0.35 3.81
C LYS A 13 -3.86 -0.23 4.75
N ARG A 14 -4.20 -1.34 5.41
CA ARG A 14 -5.20 -1.41 6.47
C ARG A 14 -4.48 -1.57 7.79
N GLN A 15 -4.75 -0.67 8.74
CA GLN A 15 -4.17 -0.72 10.08
C GLN A 15 -5.28 -0.73 11.10
N GLU A 16 -5.09 -1.54 12.15
CA GLU A 16 -6.00 -1.66 13.27
C GLU A 16 -5.39 -0.98 14.48
N TYR A 17 -6.19 -0.17 15.15
CA TYR A 17 -5.84 0.51 16.40
C TYR A 17 -6.85 0.11 17.46
N GLU A 18 -6.35 -0.30 18.61
CA GLU A 18 -7.16 -0.79 19.70
C GLU A 18 -6.98 0.08 20.93
N CYS A 19 -8.10 0.48 21.53
CA CYS A 19 -8.16 1.24 22.77
C CYS A 19 -8.92 0.42 23.81
N GLU A 20 -8.26 0.13 24.92
CA GLU A 20 -8.87 -0.59 26.05
C GLU A 20 -9.13 0.36 27.21
N ALA A 21 -10.31 0.28 27.80
CA ALA A 21 -10.65 0.93 29.06
C ALA A 21 -10.58 -0.11 30.19
N ARG A 22 -9.68 0.11 31.13
CA ARG A 22 -9.37 -0.83 32.22
C ARG A 22 -9.78 -0.27 33.56
N ASP A 23 -10.01 -1.19 34.51
CA ASP A 23 -10.11 -0.81 35.91
C ASP A 23 -8.74 -0.45 36.47
N THR A 24 -8.63 0.74 37.05
CA THR A 24 -7.43 1.16 37.77
C THR A 24 -7.69 1.27 39.27
N LYS A 25 -6.63 1.32 40.08
CA LYS A 25 -6.74 1.48 41.53
C LYS A 25 -7.43 2.79 41.95
N LEU A 26 -7.49 3.78 41.07
CA LEU A 26 -8.06 5.10 41.30
C LEU A 26 -9.49 5.24 40.76
N GLY A 27 -10.00 4.21 40.08
CA GLY A 27 -11.28 4.17 39.42
C GLY A 27 -11.21 3.59 38.03
N PRO A 28 -12.31 3.29 37.36
CA PRO A 28 -12.34 2.79 36.00
C PRO A 28 -11.93 3.89 35.02
N GLU A 29 -11.23 3.49 33.94
CA GLU A 29 -11.05 4.34 32.77
C GLU A 29 -12.37 4.43 31.99
N GLU A 30 -12.66 5.59 31.46
CA GLU A 30 -13.89 5.85 30.71
C GLU A 30 -13.60 6.28 29.28
N ILE A 31 -14.40 5.72 28.34
CA ILE A 31 -14.41 6.17 26.95
C ILE A 31 -15.49 7.24 26.83
N THR A 32 -15.09 8.48 26.56
CA THR A 32 -16.00 9.64 26.52
C THR A 32 -15.52 10.69 25.53
N ARG A 33 -16.48 11.49 25.04
CA ARG A 33 -16.19 12.69 24.24
C ARG A 33 -15.68 13.86 25.10
N ASP A 34 -15.97 13.84 26.40
CA ASP A 34 -15.63 14.92 27.33
C ASP A 34 -14.17 14.83 27.79
N ILE A 35 -13.26 15.28 26.91
CA ILE A 35 -11.81 15.23 27.11
C ILE A 35 -11.31 16.59 27.58
N PRO A 36 -10.53 16.66 28.68
CA PRO A 36 -10.02 17.94 29.21
C PRO A 36 -8.98 18.53 28.23
N ASN A 37 -8.98 19.86 28.09
CA ASN A 37 -8.01 20.65 27.32
C ASN A 37 -7.97 20.35 25.81
N VAL A 38 -9.09 19.93 25.24
CA VAL A 38 -9.23 19.68 23.79
C VAL A 38 -10.30 20.62 23.23
N SER A 39 -10.03 21.22 22.07
CA SER A 39 -10.97 22.09 21.37
C SER A 39 -12.10 21.29 20.72
N GLU A 40 -13.28 21.88 20.57
CA GLU A 40 -14.41 21.27 19.90
C GLU A 40 -14.13 20.93 18.44
N ASP A 41 -13.29 21.70 17.76
CA ASP A 41 -12.87 21.42 16.38
C ASP A 41 -12.16 20.08 16.23
N THR A 42 -11.40 19.67 17.25
CA THR A 42 -10.72 18.36 17.29
C THR A 42 -11.70 17.22 17.56
N LEU A 43 -12.85 17.52 18.18
CA LEU A 43 -13.87 16.53 18.54
C LEU A 43 -14.99 16.40 17.50
N LYS A 44 -14.94 17.14 16.40
CA LYS A 44 -16.01 17.20 15.38
C LYS A 44 -16.37 15.85 14.76
N ASP A 45 -15.37 14.97 14.60
CA ASP A 45 -15.53 13.66 13.98
C ASP A 45 -15.77 12.52 14.98
N LEU A 46 -15.88 12.85 16.27
CA LEU A 46 -16.25 11.92 17.33
C LEU A 46 -17.76 11.90 17.54
N ASP A 47 -18.32 10.73 17.81
CA ASP A 47 -19.70 10.56 18.22
C ASP A 47 -19.94 11.00 19.69
N GLU A 48 -21.15 10.83 20.18
CA GLU A 48 -21.51 11.16 21.58
C GLU A 48 -20.77 10.28 22.60
N GLN A 49 -20.33 9.11 22.20
CA GLN A 49 -19.56 8.19 23.04
C GLN A 49 -18.06 8.44 22.99
N GLY A 50 -17.59 9.42 22.22
CA GLY A 50 -16.18 9.73 22.07
C GLY A 50 -15.43 8.82 21.10
N ILE A 51 -16.13 8.12 20.22
CA ILE A 51 -15.56 7.22 19.22
C ILE A 51 -15.66 7.88 17.85
N ILE A 52 -14.62 7.72 17.03
CA ILE A 52 -14.58 8.30 15.69
C ILE A 52 -15.59 7.66 14.74
N ARG A 53 -16.24 8.47 13.92
CA ARG A 53 -17.22 8.00 12.94
C ARG A 53 -16.56 7.31 11.73
N ILE A 54 -17.23 6.31 11.17
CA ILE A 54 -16.83 5.65 9.92
C ILE A 54 -16.90 6.67 8.78
N GLY A 55 -15.87 6.66 7.90
CA GLY A 55 -15.75 7.58 6.77
C GLY A 55 -15.03 8.89 7.10
N ALA A 56 -14.65 9.13 8.37
CA ALA A 56 -13.84 10.30 8.74
C ALA A 56 -12.44 10.19 8.16
N GLU A 57 -11.92 11.29 7.63
CA GLU A 57 -10.53 11.44 7.23
C GLU A 57 -9.72 11.88 8.45
N VAL A 58 -8.63 11.15 8.73
CA VAL A 58 -7.80 11.34 9.91
C VAL A 58 -6.35 11.60 9.54
N HIS A 59 -5.71 12.47 10.33
CA HIS A 59 -4.31 12.84 10.21
C HIS A 59 -3.56 12.54 11.51
N ALA A 60 -2.24 12.58 11.46
CA ALA A 60 -1.40 12.37 12.63
C ALA A 60 -1.78 13.34 13.78
N GLY A 61 -2.05 12.77 14.96
CA GLY A 61 -2.46 13.52 16.15
C GLY A 61 -3.97 13.62 16.38
N ASP A 62 -4.81 13.30 15.39
CA ASP A 62 -6.27 13.27 15.55
C ASP A 62 -6.70 12.19 16.54
N ILE A 63 -7.79 12.44 17.26
CA ILE A 63 -8.31 11.51 18.26
C ILE A 63 -9.18 10.45 17.57
N LEU A 64 -8.84 9.19 17.78
CA LEU A 64 -9.63 8.04 17.33
C LEU A 64 -10.68 7.62 18.38
N VAL A 65 -10.25 7.56 19.63
CA VAL A 65 -11.11 7.19 20.76
C VAL A 65 -10.75 8.10 21.93
N GLY A 66 -11.72 8.86 22.41
CA GLY A 66 -11.57 9.68 23.60
C GLY A 66 -11.58 8.81 24.84
N LYS A 67 -10.51 8.83 25.60
CA LYS A 67 -10.38 8.09 26.87
C LYS A 67 -9.82 8.99 27.95
N VAL A 68 -10.39 8.89 29.14
CA VAL A 68 -9.93 9.59 30.33
C VAL A 68 -9.60 8.60 31.43
N THR A 69 -8.54 8.90 32.17
CA THR A 69 -8.07 8.09 33.30
C THR A 69 -8.14 8.93 34.56
N PRO A 70 -8.66 8.41 35.68
CA PRO A 70 -8.65 9.13 36.95
C PRO A 70 -7.23 9.47 37.43
N LYS A 71 -7.02 10.70 37.92
CA LYS A 71 -5.75 11.16 38.50
C LYS A 71 -5.70 10.89 40.01
N GLY A 72 -4.53 10.45 40.50
CA GLY A 72 -4.25 10.43 41.94
C GLY A 72 -3.92 11.83 42.47
N GLU A 73 -4.19 12.07 43.74
CA GLU A 73 -3.92 13.36 44.41
C GLU A 73 -2.45 13.83 44.34
N THR A 74 -1.53 12.90 44.16
CA THR A 74 -0.08 13.17 44.01
C THR A 74 0.34 13.67 42.65
N GLU A 75 -0.49 13.51 41.60
CA GLU A 75 -0.17 13.88 40.22
C GLU A 75 -0.67 15.29 39.84
N LEU A 76 -1.30 16.02 40.78
CA LEU A 76 -1.75 17.39 40.55
C LEU A 76 -0.55 18.33 40.44
N THR A 77 -0.49 19.11 39.36
CA THR A 77 0.49 20.20 39.24
C THR A 77 0.26 21.27 40.30
N ALA A 78 1.30 22.07 40.61
CA ALA A 78 1.18 23.16 41.57
C ALA A 78 0.06 24.17 41.18
N GLU A 79 -0.11 24.40 39.86
CA GLU A 79 -1.14 25.28 39.31
C GLU A 79 -2.55 24.70 39.50
N GLU A 80 -2.73 23.39 39.25
CA GLU A 80 -4.01 22.69 39.46
C GLU A 80 -4.41 22.66 40.93
N ARG A 81 -3.44 22.50 41.86
CA ARG A 81 -3.68 22.61 43.32
C ARG A 81 -4.13 24.01 43.71
N LEU A 82 -3.56 25.04 43.11
CA LEU A 82 -3.86 26.43 43.38
C LEU A 82 -5.26 26.79 42.84
N LEU A 83 -5.60 26.34 41.63
CA LEU A 83 -6.93 26.50 41.03
C LEU A 83 -8.01 25.80 41.86
N ARG A 84 -7.72 24.59 42.39
CA ARG A 84 -8.63 23.87 43.30
C ARG A 84 -8.85 24.61 44.62
N ALA A 85 -7.79 25.24 45.13
CA ALA A 85 -7.87 26.03 46.38
C ALA A 85 -8.63 27.34 46.21
N ILE A 86 -8.57 27.98 45.03
CA ILE A 86 -9.18 29.29 44.76
C ILE A 86 -10.64 29.16 44.30
N PHE A 87 -10.93 28.20 43.42
CA PHE A 87 -12.22 28.06 42.73
C PHE A 87 -13.10 26.93 43.26
N GLY A 88 -12.70 26.24 44.32
CA GLY A 88 -13.47 25.16 44.95
C GLY A 88 -14.14 24.25 43.92
N GLU A 89 -13.61 23.08 43.66
CA GLU A 89 -14.23 22.03 42.87
C GLU A 89 -14.46 22.30 41.39
N LYS A 90 -13.53 22.18 40.53
CA LYS A 90 -13.78 21.68 39.14
C LYS A 90 -12.54 21.61 38.30
N ALA A 91 -11.37 21.42 38.88
CA ALA A 91 -10.31 20.80 38.14
C ALA A 91 -10.73 19.32 37.98
N ARG A 92 -11.10 18.89 36.79
CA ARG A 92 -11.47 17.49 36.54
C ARG A 92 -10.34 16.58 37.00
N GLU A 93 -10.68 15.64 37.88
CA GLU A 93 -9.74 14.66 38.44
C GLU A 93 -9.34 13.59 37.40
N VAL A 94 -9.33 13.94 36.10
CA VAL A 94 -9.07 13.02 35.03
C VAL A 94 -7.94 13.52 34.10
N ARG A 95 -7.18 12.61 33.59
CA ARG A 95 -6.11 12.83 32.59
C ARG A 95 -6.54 12.31 31.23
N ASP A 96 -6.24 13.06 30.16
CA ASP A 96 -6.42 12.61 28.79
C ASP A 96 -5.45 11.46 28.48
N THR A 97 -6.00 10.30 28.16
CA THR A 97 -5.30 9.10 27.69
C THR A 97 -5.89 8.59 26.38
N SER A 98 -6.49 9.49 25.63
CA SER A 98 -7.15 9.20 24.35
C SER A 98 -6.20 8.53 23.36
N LEU A 99 -6.73 7.58 22.59
CA LEU A 99 -6.02 7.00 21.48
C LEU A 99 -5.97 7.99 20.32
N ARG A 100 -4.76 8.35 19.92
CA ARG A 100 -4.53 9.27 18.80
C ARG A 100 -3.85 8.56 17.64
N VAL A 101 -4.07 9.09 16.43
CA VAL A 101 -3.37 8.61 15.24
C VAL A 101 -1.87 8.84 15.40
N PRO A 102 -1.03 7.80 15.25
CA PRO A 102 0.41 7.93 15.38
C PRO A 102 1.03 8.87 14.34
N HIS A 103 2.21 9.39 14.63
CA HIS A 103 2.95 10.24 13.71
C HIS A 103 3.27 9.50 12.40
N GLY A 104 3.03 10.15 11.27
CA GLY A 104 3.26 9.59 9.93
C GLY A 104 2.12 8.73 9.39
N GLU A 105 1.05 8.53 10.15
CA GLU A 105 -0.14 7.81 9.71
C GLU A 105 -1.27 8.78 9.38
N GLN A 106 -2.03 8.43 8.34
CA GLN A 106 -3.22 9.18 7.91
C GLN A 106 -4.12 8.24 7.11
N GLY A 107 -5.36 8.57 6.93
CA GLY A 107 -6.25 7.75 6.11
C GLY A 107 -7.72 8.00 6.39
N ILE A 108 -8.54 7.03 6.01
CA ILE A 108 -10.00 7.06 6.18
C ILE A 108 -10.40 5.91 7.11
N ILE A 109 -11.28 6.20 8.06
CA ILE A 109 -11.85 5.18 8.94
C ILE A 109 -12.82 4.32 8.14
N ILE A 110 -12.55 3.02 8.06
CA ILE A 110 -13.38 2.06 7.30
C ILE A 110 -14.24 1.17 8.17
N ASP A 111 -13.82 0.94 9.41
CA ASP A 111 -14.55 0.09 10.34
C ASP A 111 -14.26 0.51 11.78
N VAL A 112 -15.28 0.42 12.64
CA VAL A 112 -15.17 0.68 14.08
C VAL A 112 -15.99 -0.39 14.79
N LYS A 113 -15.37 -1.09 15.75
CA LYS A 113 -16.02 -2.12 16.56
C LYS A 113 -15.84 -1.80 18.02
N LYS A 114 -16.95 -1.84 18.75
CA LYS A 114 -16.99 -1.68 20.21
C LYS A 114 -17.37 -3.00 20.85
N PHE A 115 -16.57 -3.45 21.78
CA PHE A 115 -16.79 -4.64 22.60
C PHE A 115 -16.94 -4.18 24.05
N THR A 116 -17.96 -4.65 24.72
CA THR A 116 -18.24 -4.30 26.11
C THR A 116 -18.56 -5.55 26.92
N ARG A 117 -18.12 -5.56 28.16
CA ARG A 117 -18.43 -6.67 29.06
C ARG A 117 -19.94 -6.78 29.33
N GLU A 118 -20.66 -5.66 29.31
CA GLU A 118 -22.10 -5.61 29.46
C GLU A 118 -22.86 -6.35 28.34
N ASN A 119 -22.30 -6.35 27.14
CA ASN A 119 -22.86 -7.07 25.99
C ASN A 119 -22.53 -8.57 26.00
N GLY A 120 -21.74 -9.05 26.98
CA GLY A 120 -21.34 -10.45 27.08
C GLY A 120 -20.11 -10.82 26.25
N ASP A 121 -19.35 -9.82 25.76
CA ASP A 121 -18.12 -10.06 25.02
C ASP A 121 -17.02 -10.61 25.94
N GLU A 122 -16.24 -11.57 25.46
CA GLU A 122 -15.09 -12.12 26.18
C GLU A 122 -13.92 -11.12 26.13
N LEU A 123 -13.75 -10.35 27.20
CA LEU A 123 -12.66 -9.39 27.38
C LEU A 123 -11.63 -9.89 28.40
N SER A 124 -10.40 -9.42 28.26
CA SER A 124 -9.32 -9.71 29.21
C SER A 124 -9.71 -9.28 30.64
N PRO A 125 -9.19 -9.98 31.68
CA PRO A 125 -9.48 -9.62 33.07
C PRO A 125 -9.10 -8.16 33.35
N GLY A 126 -10.03 -7.40 33.96
CA GLY A 126 -9.84 -5.98 34.29
C GLY A 126 -10.08 -5.01 33.15
N VAL A 127 -10.50 -5.46 31.95
CA VAL A 127 -10.91 -4.62 30.83
C VAL A 127 -12.43 -4.56 30.78
N ASN A 128 -13.00 -3.37 30.70
CA ASN A 128 -14.45 -3.13 30.66
C ASN A 128 -14.95 -2.89 29.26
N GLU A 129 -14.20 -2.13 28.47
CA GLU A 129 -14.52 -1.80 27.09
C GLU A 129 -13.28 -1.88 26.19
N VAL A 130 -13.48 -2.31 24.96
CA VAL A 130 -12.47 -2.30 23.90
C VAL A 130 -13.07 -1.69 22.65
N VAL A 131 -12.41 -0.69 22.11
CA VAL A 131 -12.77 -0.09 20.82
C VAL A 131 -11.65 -0.34 19.83
N ARG A 132 -11.99 -0.94 18.70
CA ARG A 132 -11.08 -1.23 17.59
C ARG A 132 -11.45 -0.39 16.39
N CYS A 133 -10.55 0.50 16.00
CA CYS A 133 -10.69 1.35 14.82
C CYS A 133 -9.79 0.84 13.70
N VAL A 134 -10.31 0.83 12.47
CA VAL A 134 -9.56 0.40 11.28
C VAL A 134 -9.41 1.57 10.33
N ILE A 135 -8.15 1.93 10.06
CA ILE A 135 -7.78 3.00 9.11
C ILE A 135 -7.35 2.37 7.80
N ALA A 136 -7.88 2.84 6.69
CA ALA A 136 -7.42 2.50 5.35
C ALA A 136 -6.66 3.66 4.74
N GLN A 137 -5.47 3.37 4.23
CA GLN A 137 -4.64 4.32 3.53
C GLN A 137 -4.25 3.79 2.15
N LYS A 138 -4.36 4.65 1.14
CA LYS A 138 -3.84 4.37 -0.20
C LYS A 138 -2.41 4.87 -0.31
N ARG A 139 -1.45 3.95 -0.33
CA ARG A 139 -0.03 4.25 -0.50
C ARG A 139 0.36 4.20 -1.97
N LYS A 140 0.63 5.35 -2.56
CA LYS A 140 1.21 5.45 -3.90
C LYS A 140 2.67 5.02 -3.88
N ILE A 141 3.22 4.73 -5.06
CA ILE A 141 4.63 4.40 -5.20
C ILE A 141 5.49 5.63 -4.92
N SER A 142 6.55 5.44 -4.15
CA SER A 142 7.54 6.48 -3.85
C SER A 142 8.96 5.96 -4.07
N VAL A 143 9.91 6.87 -4.17
CA VAL A 143 11.34 6.54 -4.23
C VAL A 143 11.74 5.80 -2.95
N GLY A 144 12.44 4.67 -3.09
CA GLY A 144 12.82 3.82 -1.96
C GLY A 144 11.87 2.64 -1.69
N ASP A 145 10.69 2.62 -2.29
CA ASP A 145 9.77 1.49 -2.18
C ASP A 145 10.30 0.26 -2.91
N LYS A 146 10.06 -0.92 -2.36
CA LYS A 146 10.52 -2.18 -2.92
C LYS A 146 9.47 -2.80 -3.82
N MET A 147 9.88 -3.16 -5.02
CA MET A 147 9.07 -3.89 -5.99
C MET A 147 9.75 -5.19 -6.40
N ALA A 148 8.97 -6.14 -6.85
CA ALA A 148 9.46 -7.43 -7.32
C ALA A 148 8.54 -8.04 -8.38
N GLY A 149 9.11 -8.82 -9.30
CA GLY A 149 8.38 -9.73 -10.17
C GLY A 149 8.25 -11.12 -9.54
N ARG A 150 7.84 -12.10 -10.37
CA ARG A 150 7.63 -13.50 -9.96
C ARG A 150 8.89 -14.37 -10.04
N HIS A 151 10.02 -13.83 -10.49
CA HIS A 151 11.26 -14.57 -10.83
C HIS A 151 12.43 -14.23 -9.88
N GLY A 152 12.15 -13.79 -8.64
CA GLY A 152 13.19 -13.38 -7.70
C GLY A 152 13.86 -12.03 -8.06
N ASN A 153 13.37 -11.34 -9.06
CA ASN A 153 13.83 -10.04 -9.52
C ASN A 153 13.26 -8.93 -8.61
N LYS A 154 13.93 -8.65 -7.53
CA LYS A 154 13.60 -7.59 -6.58
C LYS A 154 14.42 -6.34 -6.85
N GLY A 155 13.80 -5.19 -6.66
CA GLY A 155 14.46 -3.90 -6.83
C GLY A 155 13.83 -2.82 -5.97
N VAL A 156 14.52 -1.70 -5.87
CA VAL A 156 14.07 -0.50 -5.17
C VAL A 156 13.86 0.60 -6.19
N VAL A 157 12.75 1.34 -6.04
CA VAL A 157 12.43 2.46 -6.92
C VAL A 157 13.44 3.57 -6.72
N SER A 158 14.18 3.93 -7.76
CA SER A 158 15.19 4.99 -7.72
C SER A 158 14.64 6.35 -8.14
N ARG A 159 13.70 6.37 -9.08
CA ARG A 159 13.06 7.59 -9.59
C ARG A 159 11.60 7.33 -9.92
N VAL A 160 10.77 8.34 -9.72
CA VAL A 160 9.41 8.42 -10.24
C VAL A 160 9.38 9.61 -11.19
N LEU A 161 9.06 9.36 -12.44
CA LEU A 161 9.02 10.37 -13.50
C LEU A 161 7.58 10.63 -13.94
N PRO A 162 7.26 11.84 -14.42
CA PRO A 162 6.01 12.11 -15.12
C PRO A 162 5.87 11.21 -16.36
N GLN A 163 4.65 10.97 -16.78
CA GLN A 163 4.37 10.11 -17.94
C GLN A 163 4.99 10.64 -19.22
N GLU A 164 5.06 11.97 -19.38
CA GLU A 164 5.60 12.66 -20.54
C GLU A 164 7.12 12.45 -20.68
N ASP A 165 7.83 12.28 -19.56
CA ASP A 165 9.29 12.08 -19.54
C ASP A 165 9.70 10.63 -19.73
N MET A 166 8.72 9.70 -19.69
CA MET A 166 8.99 8.28 -19.84
C MET A 166 9.27 7.94 -21.31
N PRO A 167 10.18 6.99 -21.58
CA PRO A 167 10.37 6.46 -22.92
C PRO A 167 9.08 5.89 -23.49
N PHE A 168 8.87 6.01 -24.80
CA PHE A 168 7.65 5.55 -25.47
C PHE A 168 7.95 4.77 -26.74
N LEU A 169 6.99 3.94 -27.13
CA LEU A 169 7.03 3.13 -28.35
C LEU A 169 6.63 3.95 -29.59
N GLU A 170 6.80 3.38 -30.78
CA GLU A 170 6.43 4.02 -32.08
C GLU A 170 4.95 4.39 -32.17
N ASP A 171 4.08 3.68 -31.44
CA ASP A 171 2.64 3.96 -31.33
C ASP A 171 2.28 5.08 -30.33
N GLY A 172 3.29 5.70 -29.71
CA GLY A 172 3.10 6.72 -28.68
C GLY A 172 2.79 6.17 -27.28
N THR A 173 2.75 4.83 -27.10
CA THR A 173 2.49 4.23 -25.79
C THR A 173 3.68 4.42 -24.86
N PRO A 174 3.53 5.13 -23.70
CA PRO A 174 4.62 5.31 -22.76
C PRO A 174 4.92 4.01 -22.01
N LEU A 175 6.19 3.80 -21.71
CA LEU A 175 6.64 2.71 -20.84
C LEU A 175 6.33 3.07 -19.37
N GLN A 176 5.88 2.10 -18.61
CA GLN A 176 5.48 2.31 -17.21
C GLN A 176 6.63 2.06 -16.24
N ILE A 177 7.57 1.18 -16.59
CA ILE A 177 8.77 0.84 -15.81
C ILE A 177 9.97 0.73 -16.73
N VAL A 178 11.11 1.22 -16.23
CA VAL A 178 12.43 0.99 -16.83
C VAL A 178 13.27 0.23 -15.82
N LEU A 179 13.81 -0.92 -16.23
CA LEU A 179 14.58 -1.81 -15.38
C LEU A 179 16.05 -1.84 -15.81
N ASN A 180 16.96 -1.92 -14.83
CA ASN A 180 18.38 -2.05 -15.10
C ASN A 180 18.69 -3.48 -15.59
N PRO A 181 19.22 -3.66 -16.82
CA PRO A 181 19.51 -4.97 -17.38
C PRO A 181 20.64 -5.72 -16.65
N LEU A 182 21.53 -5.04 -15.94
CA LEU A 182 22.62 -5.66 -15.16
C LEU A 182 22.11 -6.60 -14.05
N GLY A 183 20.86 -6.45 -13.64
CA GLY A 183 20.23 -7.34 -12.65
C GLY A 183 19.83 -8.70 -13.18
N VAL A 184 19.95 -8.95 -14.49
CA VAL A 184 19.50 -10.21 -15.15
C VAL A 184 20.63 -11.23 -15.30
N PRO A 185 21.77 -10.91 -15.94
CA PRO A 185 22.78 -11.92 -16.29
C PRO A 185 23.40 -12.63 -15.09
N SER A 186 23.77 -11.87 -14.06
CA SER A 186 24.41 -12.41 -12.85
C SER A 186 23.48 -13.30 -12.01
N ARG A 187 22.18 -13.11 -12.10
CA ARG A 187 21.17 -13.85 -11.32
C ARG A 187 20.57 -15.01 -12.09
N MET A 188 20.85 -15.16 -13.36
CA MET A 188 20.41 -16.27 -14.21
C MET A 188 18.89 -16.51 -14.23
N ASN A 189 18.09 -15.50 -13.89
CA ASN A 189 16.62 -15.57 -13.86
C ASN A 189 16.01 -15.18 -15.21
N ILE A 190 16.33 -15.92 -16.26
CA ILE A 190 15.91 -15.67 -17.64
C ILE A 190 14.38 -15.73 -17.82
N GLY A 191 13.69 -16.47 -16.95
CA GLY A 191 12.23 -16.57 -16.97
C GLY A 191 11.51 -15.23 -16.99
N GLN A 192 12.07 -14.17 -16.36
CA GLN A 192 11.52 -12.83 -16.42
C GLN A 192 11.51 -12.23 -17.84
N VAL A 193 12.53 -12.54 -18.66
CA VAL A 193 12.64 -12.07 -20.04
C VAL A 193 11.64 -12.82 -20.92
N LEU A 194 11.51 -14.14 -20.73
CA LEU A 194 10.52 -14.95 -21.46
C LEU A 194 9.09 -14.53 -21.13
N GLU A 195 8.78 -14.27 -19.85
CA GLU A 195 7.49 -13.72 -19.43
C GLU A 195 7.18 -12.39 -20.13
N MET A 196 8.16 -11.51 -20.16
CA MET A 196 8.01 -10.18 -20.76
C MET A 196 7.73 -10.27 -22.26
N HIS A 197 8.44 -11.13 -22.99
CA HIS A 197 8.22 -11.35 -24.43
C HIS A 197 6.81 -11.92 -24.67
N LEU A 198 6.46 -13.02 -24.01
CA LEU A 198 5.15 -13.64 -24.16
C LEU A 198 4.02 -12.67 -23.85
N GLY A 199 4.14 -11.91 -22.74
CA GLY A 199 3.19 -10.90 -22.35
C GLY A 199 3.01 -9.79 -23.40
N TYR A 200 4.10 -9.38 -24.07
CA TYR A 200 4.04 -8.36 -25.12
C TYR A 200 3.31 -8.88 -26.37
N ALA A 201 3.63 -10.08 -26.84
CA ALA A 201 2.96 -10.69 -27.98
C ALA A 201 1.44 -10.80 -27.76
N TYR A 202 1.03 -11.32 -26.60
CA TYR A 202 -0.39 -11.45 -26.29
C TYR A 202 -1.10 -10.12 -26.05
N ARG A 203 -0.40 -9.11 -25.56
CA ARG A 203 -0.95 -7.75 -25.50
C ARG A 203 -1.26 -7.23 -26.91
N CYS A 204 -0.31 -7.36 -27.85
CA CYS A 204 -0.51 -6.94 -29.23
C CYS A 204 -1.65 -7.70 -29.90
N LEU A 205 -1.73 -9.01 -29.71
CA LEU A 205 -2.84 -9.84 -30.23
C LEU A 205 -4.19 -9.43 -29.60
N SER A 206 -4.21 -9.07 -28.34
CA SER A 206 -5.44 -8.62 -27.65
C SER A 206 -5.99 -7.31 -28.21
N LEU A 207 -5.13 -6.43 -28.71
CA LEU A 207 -5.54 -5.15 -29.29
C LEU A 207 -6.10 -5.29 -30.71
N LYS A 208 -5.75 -6.35 -31.45
CA LYS A 208 -6.27 -6.58 -32.81
C LYS A 208 -7.77 -6.91 -32.78
N THR A 209 -8.51 -6.46 -33.79
CA THR A 209 -9.92 -6.83 -33.94
C THR A 209 -10.04 -8.29 -34.37
N ARG A 210 -11.26 -8.89 -34.27
CA ARG A 210 -11.49 -10.27 -34.69
C ARG A 210 -11.16 -10.48 -36.18
N GLU A 211 -11.58 -9.56 -37.04
CA GLU A 211 -11.28 -9.61 -38.48
C GLU A 211 -9.77 -9.53 -38.77
N GLN A 212 -9.06 -8.69 -38.02
CA GLN A 212 -7.60 -8.59 -38.11
C GLN A 212 -6.92 -9.89 -37.68
N LEU A 213 -7.40 -10.56 -36.62
CA LEU A 213 -6.87 -11.85 -36.17
C LEU A 213 -7.12 -12.93 -37.21
N GLU A 214 -8.33 -13.00 -37.78
CA GLU A 214 -8.66 -13.95 -38.84
C GLU A 214 -7.78 -13.79 -40.11
N ASN A 215 -7.43 -12.56 -40.46
CA ASN A 215 -6.61 -12.26 -41.64
C ASN A 215 -5.09 -12.31 -41.40
N THR A 216 -4.65 -12.15 -40.14
CA THR A 216 -3.20 -12.02 -39.84
C THR A 216 -2.59 -13.34 -39.39
N ILE A 217 -3.34 -14.13 -38.59
CA ILE A 217 -2.82 -15.37 -37.99
C ILE A 217 -2.89 -16.50 -39.01
N ILE A 218 -1.73 -17.11 -39.34
CA ILE A 218 -1.59 -18.16 -40.34
C ILE A 218 -1.93 -19.53 -39.72
N ASP A 219 -1.51 -19.77 -38.48
CA ASP A 219 -1.79 -21.05 -37.82
C ASP A 219 -3.24 -21.12 -37.32
N ASP A 220 -4.01 -22.06 -37.90
CA ASP A 220 -5.45 -22.20 -37.62
C ASP A 220 -5.74 -22.57 -36.20
N ASN A 221 -4.95 -23.44 -35.56
CA ASN A 221 -5.14 -23.84 -34.16
C ASN A 221 -4.84 -22.68 -33.21
N PHE A 222 -3.76 -21.96 -33.45
CA PHE A 222 -3.39 -20.80 -32.67
C PHE A 222 -4.44 -19.69 -32.82
N ARG A 223 -4.93 -19.42 -34.02
CA ARG A 223 -5.97 -18.46 -34.32
C ARG A 223 -7.25 -18.75 -33.56
N GLN A 224 -7.74 -20.00 -33.60
CA GLN A 224 -8.96 -20.40 -32.91
C GLN A 224 -8.82 -20.21 -31.37
N ASN A 225 -7.70 -20.62 -30.81
CA ASN A 225 -7.41 -20.44 -29.39
C ASN A 225 -7.42 -18.96 -28.97
N ILE A 226 -6.85 -18.07 -29.78
CA ILE A 226 -6.85 -16.62 -29.51
C ILE A 226 -8.25 -16.02 -29.59
N ILE A 227 -9.02 -16.39 -30.61
CA ILE A 227 -10.40 -15.92 -30.79
C ILE A 227 -11.28 -16.41 -29.63
N ASP A 228 -11.15 -17.65 -29.21
CA ASP A 228 -11.89 -18.21 -28.07
C ASP A 228 -11.49 -17.55 -26.75
N ALA A 229 -10.19 -17.33 -26.53
CA ALA A 229 -9.70 -16.60 -25.35
C ALA A 229 -10.21 -15.15 -25.31
N LYS A 230 -10.25 -14.50 -26.47
CA LYS A 230 -10.75 -13.13 -26.59
C LYS A 230 -12.28 -13.06 -26.37
N SER A 231 -13.03 -14.02 -26.86
CA SER A 231 -14.49 -14.10 -26.64
C SER A 231 -14.86 -14.30 -25.16
N LYS A 232 -14.02 -15.03 -24.40
CA LYS A 232 -14.14 -15.23 -22.95
C LYS A 232 -13.66 -14.03 -22.13
N ALA A 233 -12.82 -13.17 -22.71
CA ALA A 233 -12.36 -11.96 -22.03
C ALA A 233 -13.50 -10.92 -22.01
N ARG A 234 -13.70 -10.24 -20.87
CA ARG A 234 -14.63 -9.11 -20.82
C ARG A 234 -14.14 -8.00 -21.74
N GLU A 235 -15.07 -7.29 -22.35
CA GLU A 235 -14.80 -6.18 -23.26
C GLU A 235 -13.76 -5.18 -22.66
N GLY A 236 -12.75 -4.82 -23.44
CA GLY A 236 -11.65 -3.95 -23.00
C GLY A 236 -10.59 -4.60 -22.10
N ARG A 237 -10.57 -5.93 -21.95
CA ARG A 237 -9.54 -6.65 -21.20
C ARG A 237 -8.61 -7.43 -22.10
N PHE A 238 -7.33 -7.54 -21.66
CA PHE A 238 -6.33 -8.36 -22.31
C PHE A 238 -6.60 -9.85 -22.09
N ILE A 239 -6.18 -10.66 -23.05
CA ILE A 239 -6.18 -12.13 -22.95
C ILE A 239 -5.28 -12.54 -21.80
N LYS A 240 -5.78 -13.41 -20.94
CA LYS A 240 -5.02 -13.95 -19.80
C LYS A 240 -4.39 -15.27 -20.19
N LEU A 241 -3.11 -15.41 -19.86
CA LEU A 241 -2.35 -16.64 -20.01
C LEU A 241 -2.14 -17.31 -18.66
N ALA A 242 -2.21 -18.64 -18.65
CA ALA A 242 -1.79 -19.48 -17.55
C ALA A 242 -0.50 -20.22 -17.96
N THR A 243 0.53 -20.05 -17.15
CA THR A 243 1.81 -20.75 -17.31
C THR A 243 2.12 -21.46 -15.98
N PRO A 244 1.56 -22.67 -15.76
CA PRO A 244 1.79 -23.43 -14.54
C PRO A 244 3.28 -23.76 -14.36
N VAL A 245 3.69 -24.02 -13.12
CA VAL A 245 5.06 -24.42 -12.80
C VAL A 245 5.36 -25.78 -13.47
N PHE A 246 6.50 -25.88 -14.16
CA PHE A 246 6.96 -27.03 -14.97
C PHE A 246 6.12 -27.35 -16.21
N ASP A 247 5.08 -26.59 -16.50
CA ASP A 247 4.24 -26.72 -17.71
C ASP A 247 3.99 -25.32 -18.31
N GLY A 248 5.07 -24.59 -18.53
CA GLY A 248 5.05 -23.25 -19.10
C GLY A 248 5.19 -23.27 -20.62
N ALA A 249 5.15 -22.07 -21.23
CA ALA A 249 5.37 -21.89 -22.66
C ALA A 249 6.81 -22.29 -23.05
N GLN A 250 6.94 -23.01 -24.15
CA GLN A 250 8.23 -23.35 -24.76
C GLN A 250 8.75 -22.20 -25.64
N ASP A 251 10.02 -22.24 -26.00
CA ASP A 251 10.62 -21.21 -26.86
C ASP A 251 9.93 -21.10 -28.21
N GLU A 252 9.41 -22.23 -28.74
CA GLU A 252 8.67 -22.29 -29.98
C GLU A 252 7.34 -21.59 -29.92
N ASP A 253 6.62 -21.73 -28.80
CA ASP A 253 5.34 -21.04 -28.56
C ASP A 253 5.53 -19.52 -28.52
N ILE A 254 6.62 -19.06 -27.90
CA ILE A 254 6.94 -17.62 -27.82
C ILE A 254 7.29 -17.09 -29.23
N LYS A 255 8.09 -17.81 -29.99
CA LYS A 255 8.44 -17.43 -31.39
C LYS A 255 7.20 -17.38 -32.26
N LEU A 256 6.32 -18.37 -32.14
CA LEU A 256 5.06 -18.40 -32.87
C LEU A 256 4.19 -17.20 -32.51
N ALA A 257 4.01 -16.94 -31.22
CA ALA A 257 3.21 -15.80 -30.75
C ALA A 257 3.76 -14.44 -31.24
N PHE A 258 5.08 -14.26 -31.29
CA PHE A 258 5.71 -13.06 -31.84
C PHE A 258 5.48 -12.91 -33.33
N LYS A 259 5.65 -14.02 -34.10
CA LYS A 259 5.42 -14.04 -35.54
C LYS A 259 3.96 -13.69 -35.87
N GLU A 260 3.01 -14.33 -35.21
CA GLU A 260 1.58 -14.13 -35.46
C GLU A 260 1.09 -12.77 -34.95
N ALA A 261 1.75 -12.17 -33.93
CA ALA A 261 1.52 -10.79 -33.51
C ALA A 261 2.04 -9.77 -34.56
N GLY A 262 2.89 -10.17 -35.49
CA GLY A 262 3.54 -9.29 -36.48
C GLY A 262 4.69 -8.48 -35.87
N LEU A 263 5.31 -9.01 -34.82
CA LEU A 263 6.44 -8.37 -34.13
C LEU A 263 7.79 -8.78 -34.74
N ARG A 264 8.82 -8.01 -34.43
CA ARG A 264 10.18 -8.26 -34.93
C ARG A 264 10.74 -9.58 -34.39
N PRO A 265 11.45 -10.38 -35.23
CA PRO A 265 11.99 -11.67 -34.80
C PRO A 265 13.15 -11.56 -33.79
N ASP A 266 13.74 -10.38 -33.64
CA ASP A 266 14.82 -10.10 -32.67
C ASP A 266 14.30 -9.79 -31.24
N PHE A 267 13.00 -9.87 -31.02
CA PHE A 267 12.33 -9.60 -29.75
C PHE A 267 12.60 -8.20 -29.17
N LYS A 268 12.95 -7.24 -30.02
CA LYS A 268 13.26 -5.86 -29.65
C LYS A 268 12.30 -4.89 -30.32
N SER A 269 12.10 -3.74 -29.65
CA SER A 269 11.25 -2.65 -30.14
C SER A 269 12.07 -1.37 -30.27
N VAL A 270 11.64 -0.52 -31.19
CA VAL A 270 12.16 0.84 -31.30
C VAL A 270 11.52 1.69 -30.19
N VAL A 271 12.33 2.44 -29.49
CA VAL A 271 11.90 3.28 -28.36
C VAL A 271 12.45 4.69 -28.56
N TYR A 272 11.67 5.67 -28.13
CA TYR A 272 11.99 7.09 -28.17
C TYR A 272 12.13 7.64 -26.74
N ASP A 273 13.04 8.59 -26.55
CA ASP A 273 13.20 9.29 -25.26
C ASP A 273 12.02 10.28 -25.07
N GLY A 274 11.34 10.17 -23.93
CA GLY A 274 10.18 11.05 -23.62
C GLY A 274 10.53 12.53 -23.51
N ARG A 275 11.78 12.87 -23.16
CA ARG A 275 12.20 14.26 -22.97
C ARG A 275 12.71 14.93 -24.23
N THR A 276 13.46 14.18 -25.05
CA THR A 276 14.04 14.72 -26.30
C THR A 276 13.22 14.40 -27.53
N GLY A 277 12.40 13.34 -27.48
CA GLY A 277 11.69 12.80 -28.63
C GLY A 277 12.57 12.06 -29.61
N GLU A 278 13.87 11.90 -29.32
CA GLU A 278 14.82 11.23 -30.18
C GLU A 278 14.73 9.71 -30.05
N LYS A 279 14.96 9.02 -31.15
CA LYS A 279 15.02 7.57 -31.18
C LYS A 279 16.29 7.08 -30.48
N PHE A 280 16.18 5.99 -29.72
CA PHE A 280 17.36 5.32 -29.17
C PHE A 280 18.23 4.70 -30.29
N ASP A 281 19.54 4.77 -30.13
CA ASP A 281 20.50 4.26 -31.11
C ASP A 281 20.29 2.78 -31.45
N ASN A 282 19.94 1.97 -30.44
CA ASN A 282 19.71 0.55 -30.59
C ASN A 282 18.29 0.18 -30.16
N PRO A 283 17.66 -0.80 -30.84
CA PRO A 283 16.39 -1.36 -30.38
C PRO A 283 16.52 -1.98 -28.99
N VAL A 284 15.49 -1.80 -28.18
CA VAL A 284 15.46 -2.19 -26.77
C VAL A 284 14.45 -3.32 -26.56
N THR A 285 14.74 -4.23 -25.63
CA THR A 285 13.79 -5.25 -25.22
C THR A 285 12.66 -4.62 -24.40
N VAL A 286 11.44 -4.70 -24.91
CA VAL A 286 10.23 -4.18 -24.27
C VAL A 286 9.20 -5.30 -24.18
N GLY A 287 8.44 -5.29 -23.09
CA GLY A 287 7.40 -6.29 -22.92
C GLY A 287 6.46 -6.00 -21.76
N VAL A 288 5.62 -6.97 -21.42
CA VAL A 288 4.66 -6.88 -20.33
C VAL A 288 5.00 -7.95 -19.29
N MET A 289 5.22 -7.48 -18.05
CA MET A 289 5.60 -8.31 -16.92
C MET A 289 4.65 -8.08 -15.76
N TYR A 290 4.41 -9.10 -14.96
CA TYR A 290 3.69 -9.01 -13.72
C TYR A 290 4.61 -8.49 -12.61
N TYR A 291 4.30 -7.31 -12.06
CA TYR A 291 5.13 -6.64 -11.06
C TYR A 291 4.32 -6.30 -9.82
N LEU A 292 4.90 -6.53 -8.65
CA LEU A 292 4.27 -6.34 -7.35
C LEU A 292 5.01 -5.29 -6.52
N LYS A 293 4.27 -4.40 -5.89
CA LYS A 293 4.79 -3.56 -4.81
C LYS A 293 4.77 -4.38 -3.52
N LEU A 294 5.93 -4.48 -2.87
CA LEU A 294 6.06 -5.21 -1.60
C LEU A 294 5.72 -4.31 -0.42
N HIS A 295 5.35 -4.91 0.72
CA HIS A 295 5.04 -4.16 1.96
C HIS A 295 6.25 -3.51 2.64
N HIS A 296 7.43 -3.57 2.03
CA HIS A 296 8.62 -2.85 2.46
C HIS A 296 8.59 -1.41 1.95
N LEU A 297 7.69 -0.60 2.50
CA LEU A 297 7.51 0.79 2.16
C LEU A 297 8.54 1.65 2.89
N VAL A 298 9.12 2.64 2.22
CA VAL A 298 10.15 3.52 2.79
C VAL A 298 9.59 4.36 3.93
N ASP A 299 8.37 4.85 3.81
CA ASP A 299 7.74 5.70 4.82
C ASP A 299 7.56 5.00 6.18
N ASP A 300 7.37 3.68 6.17
CA ASP A 300 7.23 2.89 7.40
C ASP A 300 8.59 2.61 8.06
N LYS A 301 9.69 2.82 7.36
CA LYS A 301 11.06 2.53 7.82
C LYS A 301 11.88 3.78 8.11
N ILE A 302 11.45 4.94 7.62
CA ILE A 302 12.13 6.20 7.89
C ILE A 302 12.01 6.53 9.37
N HIS A 303 13.15 6.76 10.02
CA HIS A 303 13.22 7.11 11.43
C HIS A 303 14.26 8.19 11.65
N ALA A 304 13.91 9.19 12.44
CA ALA A 304 14.81 10.25 12.83
C ALA A 304 14.70 10.49 14.34
N ARG A 305 15.82 10.79 14.97
CA ARG A 305 15.90 11.09 16.40
C ARG A 305 16.94 12.18 16.64
N SER A 306 16.55 13.21 17.39
CA SER A 306 17.47 14.28 17.78
C SER A 306 18.11 14.04 19.15
N THR A 307 17.29 13.68 20.15
CA THR A 307 17.73 13.45 21.53
C THR A 307 16.99 12.25 22.12
N GLY A 308 17.58 11.60 23.13
CA GLY A 308 16.95 10.50 23.85
C GLY A 308 17.95 9.49 24.40
N PRO A 309 17.48 8.48 25.17
CA PRO A 309 18.34 7.46 25.75
C PRO A 309 18.96 6.56 24.67
N TYR A 310 20.20 6.18 24.88
CA TYR A 310 20.96 5.24 24.06
C TYR A 310 21.21 3.94 24.84
N SER A 311 21.40 2.84 24.13
CA SER A 311 21.82 1.58 24.74
C SER A 311 23.23 1.75 25.35
N LEU A 312 23.44 1.25 26.55
CA LEU A 312 24.73 1.34 27.25
C LEU A 312 25.82 0.53 26.54
N VAL A 313 25.46 -0.58 25.90
CA VAL A 313 26.42 -1.50 25.26
C VAL A 313 26.73 -1.11 23.82
N THR A 314 25.68 -0.91 22.99
CA THR A 314 25.83 -0.69 21.56
C THR A 314 25.85 0.78 21.16
N GLN A 315 25.56 1.69 22.08
CA GLN A 315 25.41 3.14 21.81
C GLN A 315 24.40 3.45 20.70
N GLN A 316 23.44 2.56 20.49
CA GLN A 316 22.34 2.76 19.55
C GLN A 316 21.16 3.45 20.22
N PRO A 317 20.41 4.31 19.51
CA PRO A 317 19.21 4.92 20.05
C PRO A 317 18.19 3.86 20.50
N LEU A 318 17.68 3.96 21.73
CA LEU A 318 16.59 3.10 22.19
C LEU A 318 15.30 3.48 21.44
N GLY A 319 14.50 2.50 21.05
CA GLY A 319 13.32 2.67 20.21
C GLY A 319 13.55 2.32 18.74
N LEU A 320 14.79 2.19 18.29
CA LEU A 320 15.12 1.40 17.12
C LEU A 320 15.10 -0.06 17.55
N SER A 321 13.91 -0.62 17.72
CA SER A 321 13.75 -2.05 17.80
C SER A 321 14.22 -2.63 16.47
N LEU A 322 15.36 -3.31 16.49
CA LEU A 322 15.70 -4.28 15.44
C LEU A 322 14.72 -5.45 15.60
N ILE A 323 13.46 -5.21 15.25
CA ILE A 323 12.51 -6.28 15.07
C ILE A 323 12.87 -6.90 13.73
N HIS A 324 13.49 -8.04 13.81
CA HIS A 324 13.81 -8.90 12.67
C HIS A 324 12.54 -9.56 12.13
#